data_6bb1a362a206dcc290704488ee7c7611
#
_entry.id   6bb1a362a206dcc290704488ee7c7611
#
_cell.length_a   1.000
_cell.length_b   1.000
_cell.length_c   1.000
_cell.angle_alpha   90.00
_cell.angle_beta   90.00
_cell.angle_gamma   90.00
#
_symmetry.space_group_name_H-M   'P 1'
#
loop_
_entity.id
_entity.type
_entity.pdbx_description
1 polymer ?
#
loop_
_entity_poly.entity_id
_entity_poly.type
_entity_poly.pdbx_seq_one_letter_code
_entity_poly.pdbx_strand_id
1 'polypeptide(L)'
;MSVLGDMMRDLRSLTPASFVAWARNFDPNNLHDLANLSGIFMFTVLMGVVSIIIYAQLTPSNEPAEQHTNAALGAGSEAVSKPGSPPLPPPTQIVSMRVYPIKSCRGIEVDETRLRKTGLLLDRNWMFISKSDRKFMTIRSNPAMTLVDTNIVEKDKQTHLEISVQGGSPVTIPAFPTKEWLAENTTLTQVEIWEEPTDAYEYADSINAVFSAFFKQPVALVYKGPQPRNINVNGRPELYGRAQEHHFADVMSLQIASEASLKDLNSRLAKLPDAPDALTIERFRPNIIVRGRDDHPWEEDAWKRVRITTTLPDREMLFKLDLDVVARCARCHVPNVDPDTAEKHAREPWTELMKFRRVDQGGPAKYKPCFGMLCVPKNEGIVMVGSTLEVLETTDKHLYNTASFKDL
;
A
#
# COMPACT_ATOMS: atom_id res chain seq x y z
N MET A 1 32.09 -25.22 -30.76
CA MET A 1 30.88 -25.02 -31.58
C MET A 1 30.54 -26.18 -32.52
N SER A 2 31.45 -27.13 -32.78
CA SER A 2 31.21 -28.26 -33.71
C SER A 2 30.37 -29.39 -33.10
N VAL A 3 30.59 -29.74 -31.84
CA VAL A 3 29.95 -30.90 -31.20
C VAL A 3 28.43 -30.72 -30.98
N LEU A 4 27.99 -29.51 -30.66
CA LEU A 4 26.57 -29.23 -30.48
C LEU A 4 25.79 -29.22 -31.80
N GLY A 5 26.44 -28.78 -32.87
CA GLY A 5 25.88 -28.78 -34.25
C GLY A 5 25.67 -30.17 -34.84
N ASP A 6 26.58 -31.08 -34.52
CA ASP A 6 26.51 -32.46 -35.00
C ASP A 6 25.46 -33.25 -34.17
N MET A 7 25.41 -33.05 -32.87
CA MET A 7 24.40 -33.65 -31.97
C MET A 7 22.97 -33.21 -32.32
N MET A 8 22.76 -31.94 -32.72
CA MET A 8 21.46 -31.42 -33.16
C MET A 8 21.03 -31.93 -34.55
N ARG A 9 21.99 -32.37 -35.38
CA ARG A 9 21.70 -32.99 -36.66
C ARG A 9 21.23 -34.45 -36.50
N ASP A 10 21.84 -35.21 -35.58
CA ASP A 10 21.48 -36.58 -35.29
C ASP A 10 20.10 -36.71 -34.63
N LEU A 11 19.78 -35.80 -33.72
CA LEU A 11 18.46 -35.76 -33.08
C LEU A 11 17.27 -35.46 -34.06
N ARG A 12 17.52 -34.71 -35.15
CA ARG A 12 16.51 -34.43 -36.17
C ARG A 12 16.22 -35.65 -37.08
N SER A 13 17.06 -36.66 -37.07
CA SER A 13 16.91 -37.86 -37.91
C SER A 13 16.21 -39.02 -37.18
N LEU A 14 15.93 -38.89 -35.87
CA LEU A 14 15.28 -39.92 -35.08
C LEU A 14 13.80 -40.06 -35.44
N THR A 15 13.47 -41.12 -36.20
CA THR A 15 12.09 -41.57 -36.36
C THR A 15 11.68 -42.45 -35.16
N PRO A 16 10.37 -42.62 -34.90
CA PRO A 16 9.92 -43.55 -33.85
C PRO A 16 10.47 -44.97 -33.98
N ALA A 17 10.68 -45.44 -35.22
CA ALA A 17 11.24 -46.73 -35.52
C ALA A 17 12.73 -46.80 -35.17
N SER A 18 13.53 -45.76 -35.48
CA SER A 18 14.97 -45.69 -35.15
C SER A 18 15.21 -45.55 -33.65
N PHE A 19 14.31 -44.87 -32.93
CA PHE A 19 14.37 -44.80 -31.47
C PHE A 19 14.15 -46.17 -30.80
N VAL A 20 13.13 -46.91 -31.28
CA VAL A 20 12.86 -48.27 -30.77
C VAL A 20 14.01 -49.22 -31.07
N ALA A 21 14.65 -49.14 -32.24
CA ALA A 21 15.80 -49.93 -32.58
C ALA A 21 17.03 -49.61 -31.71
N TRP A 22 17.28 -48.33 -31.45
CA TRP A 22 18.34 -47.87 -30.55
C TRP A 22 18.08 -48.34 -29.11
N ALA A 23 16.87 -48.17 -28.58
CA ALA A 23 16.52 -48.56 -27.21
C ALA A 23 16.66 -50.09 -26.97
N ARG A 24 16.48 -50.92 -28.01
CA ARG A 24 16.69 -52.40 -27.92
C ARG A 24 18.17 -52.81 -27.84
N ASN A 25 19.06 -51.99 -28.38
CA ASN A 25 20.49 -52.25 -28.47
C ASN A 25 21.32 -51.36 -27.52
N PHE A 26 20.68 -50.67 -26.60
CA PHE A 26 21.35 -49.79 -25.65
C PHE A 26 22.32 -50.53 -24.76
N ASP A 27 23.62 -50.14 -24.79
CA ASP A 27 24.66 -50.66 -23.90
C ASP A 27 25.05 -49.60 -22.87
N PRO A 28 24.76 -49.81 -21.59
CA PRO A 28 25.08 -48.85 -20.52
C PRO A 28 26.59 -48.66 -20.30
N ASN A 29 27.46 -49.52 -20.89
CA ASN A 29 28.90 -49.35 -20.81
C ASN A 29 29.47 -48.59 -22.02
N ASN A 30 28.66 -48.27 -23.00
CA ASN A 30 29.06 -47.50 -24.16
C ASN A 30 28.85 -45.98 -23.89
N LEU A 31 29.97 -45.24 -23.86
CA LEU A 31 29.93 -43.77 -23.63
C LEU A 31 29.09 -43.01 -24.66
N HIS A 32 28.98 -43.51 -25.89
CA HIS A 32 28.18 -42.89 -26.93
C HIS A 32 26.67 -43.06 -26.68
N ASP A 33 26.25 -44.25 -26.21
CA ASP A 33 24.85 -44.52 -25.85
C ASP A 33 24.42 -43.74 -24.60
N LEU A 34 25.31 -43.58 -23.61
CA LEU A 34 25.10 -42.74 -22.44
C LEU A 34 24.98 -41.26 -22.80
N ALA A 35 25.79 -40.78 -23.74
CA ALA A 35 25.72 -39.40 -24.23
C ALA A 35 24.41 -39.14 -24.96
N ASN A 36 23.94 -40.09 -25.78
CA ASN A 36 22.64 -39.99 -26.47
C ASN A 36 21.46 -40.02 -25.49
N LEU A 37 21.50 -40.86 -24.46
CA LEU A 37 20.49 -40.91 -23.41
C LEU A 37 20.41 -39.59 -22.64
N SER A 38 21.54 -39.00 -22.29
CA SER A 38 21.65 -37.69 -21.66
C SER A 38 21.10 -36.57 -22.56
N GLY A 39 21.41 -36.63 -23.87
CA GLY A 39 20.87 -35.69 -24.87
C GLY A 39 19.34 -35.76 -25.02
N ILE A 40 18.79 -37.00 -25.06
CA ILE A 40 17.34 -37.21 -25.14
C ILE A 40 16.63 -36.71 -23.88
N PHE A 41 17.21 -36.98 -22.71
CA PHE A 41 16.66 -36.46 -21.43
C PHE A 41 16.67 -34.94 -21.39
N MET A 42 17.81 -34.31 -21.72
CA MET A 42 17.87 -32.84 -21.79
C MET A 42 16.91 -32.23 -22.81
N PHE A 43 16.77 -32.87 -23.97
CA PHE A 43 15.83 -32.41 -25.01
C PHE A 43 14.37 -32.51 -24.55
N THR A 44 13.99 -33.60 -23.87
CA THR A 44 12.63 -33.79 -23.31
C THR A 44 12.32 -32.76 -22.21
N VAL A 45 13.29 -32.50 -21.32
CA VAL A 45 13.16 -31.47 -20.29
C VAL A 45 13.04 -30.06 -20.93
N LEU A 46 13.87 -29.77 -21.92
CA LEU A 46 13.82 -28.50 -22.65
C LEU A 46 12.49 -28.31 -23.37
N MET A 47 11.99 -29.34 -24.07
CA MET A 47 10.69 -29.30 -24.74
C MET A 47 9.53 -29.17 -23.74
N GLY A 48 9.63 -29.79 -22.58
CA GLY A 48 8.69 -29.61 -21.48
C GLY A 48 8.66 -28.17 -20.98
N VAL A 49 9.84 -27.57 -20.73
CA VAL A 49 9.95 -26.16 -20.31
C VAL A 49 9.45 -25.21 -21.39
N VAL A 50 9.81 -25.42 -22.65
CA VAL A 50 9.31 -24.62 -23.78
C VAL A 50 7.80 -24.75 -23.93
N SER A 51 7.23 -25.94 -23.75
CA SER A 51 5.78 -26.16 -23.79
C SER A 51 5.07 -25.44 -22.65
N ILE A 52 5.65 -25.42 -21.46
CA ILE A 52 5.13 -24.67 -20.30
C ILE A 52 5.21 -23.16 -20.57
N ILE A 53 6.31 -22.66 -21.15
CA ILE A 53 6.45 -21.23 -21.49
C ILE A 53 5.46 -20.84 -22.60
N ILE A 54 5.32 -21.67 -23.64
CA ILE A 54 4.36 -21.45 -24.72
C ILE A 54 2.92 -21.52 -24.18
N TYR A 55 2.62 -22.47 -23.32
CA TYR A 55 1.32 -22.57 -22.65
C TYR A 55 1.08 -21.35 -21.77
N ALA A 56 2.08 -20.86 -21.02
CA ALA A 56 1.99 -19.65 -20.23
C ALA A 56 1.89 -18.36 -21.07
N GLN A 57 2.36 -18.36 -22.34
CA GLN A 57 2.24 -17.23 -23.26
C GLN A 57 0.99 -17.30 -24.17
N LEU A 58 0.47 -18.49 -24.46
CA LEU A 58 -0.72 -18.70 -25.27
C LEU A 58 -2.01 -18.81 -24.46
N THR A 59 -1.92 -19.15 -23.18
CA THR A 59 -2.98 -18.78 -22.26
C THR A 59 -2.86 -17.25 -22.17
N PRO A 60 -3.89 -16.48 -22.64
CA PRO A 60 -3.98 -15.11 -22.20
C PRO A 60 -3.78 -15.18 -20.71
N SER A 61 -2.99 -14.28 -20.17
CA SER A 61 -3.03 -13.96 -18.75
C SER A 61 -4.45 -13.47 -18.47
N ASN A 62 -5.38 -14.38 -18.51
CA ASN A 62 -6.37 -14.50 -17.53
C ASN A 62 -5.52 -14.69 -16.25
N GLU A 63 -4.93 -13.57 -15.71
CA GLU A 63 -5.29 -13.39 -14.33
C GLU A 63 -6.75 -13.73 -14.35
N PRO A 64 -7.19 -14.79 -13.72
CA PRO A 64 -8.60 -14.98 -13.57
C PRO A 64 -8.99 -13.62 -12.97
N ALA A 65 -9.84 -12.84 -13.63
CA ALA A 65 -10.84 -12.18 -12.85
C ALA A 65 -11.22 -13.31 -11.92
N GLU A 66 -10.57 -13.34 -10.71
CA GLU A 66 -10.92 -14.33 -9.72
C GLU A 66 -12.41 -14.18 -9.63
N GLN A 67 -13.11 -14.99 -10.43
CA GLN A 67 -14.38 -15.48 -10.02
C GLN A 67 -14.01 -16.12 -8.69
N HIS A 68 -14.01 -15.28 -7.64
CA HIS A 68 -14.29 -15.76 -6.32
C HIS A 68 -15.67 -16.39 -6.44
N THR A 69 -15.69 -17.58 -7.07
CA THR A 69 -16.74 -18.55 -6.85
C THR A 69 -16.84 -18.61 -5.33
N ASN A 70 -18.04 -18.45 -4.83
CA ASN A 70 -18.40 -18.54 -3.41
C ASN A 70 -17.87 -19.79 -2.67
N ALA A 71 -17.05 -20.62 -3.31
CA ALA A 71 -16.44 -21.84 -2.79
C ALA A 71 -15.11 -21.61 -2.04
N ALA A 72 -14.47 -20.44 -2.13
CA ALA A 72 -13.31 -20.05 -1.29
C ALA A 72 -13.70 -19.03 -0.20
N LEU A 73 -14.97 -18.85 0.04
CA LEU A 73 -15.48 -18.33 1.32
C LEU A 73 -15.13 -19.37 2.39
N GLY A 74 -13.88 -19.36 2.81
CA GLY A 74 -13.53 -19.86 4.13
C GLY A 74 -14.55 -19.27 5.09
N ALA A 75 -15.19 -20.11 5.90
CA ALA A 75 -16.26 -19.80 6.81
C ALA A 75 -16.09 -18.37 7.34
N GLY A 76 -16.96 -17.46 6.89
CA GLY A 76 -16.88 -16.06 7.23
C GLY A 76 -16.74 -15.99 8.73
N SER A 77 -15.64 -15.41 9.24
CA SER A 77 -15.50 -15.25 10.66
C SER A 77 -16.65 -14.39 11.13
N GLU A 78 -17.63 -15.01 11.76
CA GLU A 78 -18.78 -14.33 12.34
C GLU A 78 -18.27 -13.31 13.36
N ALA A 79 -19.01 -12.23 13.51
CA ALA A 79 -18.74 -11.23 14.53
C ALA A 79 -18.80 -11.89 15.91
N VAL A 80 -17.71 -11.86 16.66
CA VAL A 80 -17.61 -12.53 17.98
C VAL A 80 -17.25 -11.50 19.03
N SER A 81 -18.17 -11.27 19.96
CA SER A 81 -17.86 -10.54 21.20
C SER A 81 -17.17 -11.50 22.18
N LYS A 82 -15.91 -11.24 22.48
CA LYS A 82 -15.17 -11.99 23.51
C LYS A 82 -15.60 -11.51 24.91
N PRO A 83 -15.74 -12.42 25.90
CA PRO A 83 -16.00 -12.01 27.26
C PRO A 83 -14.98 -10.95 27.74
N GLY A 84 -15.48 -9.81 28.25
CA GLY A 84 -14.66 -8.71 28.74
C GLY A 84 -14.20 -7.70 27.67
N SER A 85 -14.50 -7.93 26.41
CA SER A 85 -14.29 -6.92 25.35
C SER A 85 -15.45 -5.92 25.27
N PRO A 86 -15.24 -4.69 24.80
CA PRO A 86 -16.32 -3.75 24.51
C PRO A 86 -17.35 -4.37 23.55
N PRO A 87 -18.63 -4.01 23.66
CA PRO A 87 -19.68 -4.52 22.78
C PRO A 87 -19.40 -4.14 21.32
N LEU A 88 -19.90 -4.96 20.39
CA LEU A 88 -19.82 -4.67 18.96
C LEU A 88 -20.75 -3.50 18.64
N PRO A 89 -20.25 -2.44 17.97
CA PRO A 89 -21.08 -1.36 17.49
C PRO A 89 -21.92 -1.79 16.29
N PRO A 90 -23.01 -1.07 15.98
CA PRO A 90 -23.72 -1.26 14.73
C PRO A 90 -22.82 -0.93 13.53
N PRO A 91 -23.11 -1.48 12.35
CA PRO A 91 -22.39 -1.15 11.13
C PRO A 91 -22.45 0.36 10.82
N THR A 92 -21.38 0.88 10.24
CA THR A 92 -21.28 2.27 9.79
C THR A 92 -20.99 2.31 8.29
N GLN A 93 -21.10 3.49 7.67
CA GLN A 93 -20.84 3.69 6.25
C GLN A 93 -19.51 4.40 6.04
N ILE A 94 -18.81 4.03 4.94
CA ILE A 94 -17.72 4.83 4.40
C ILE A 94 -18.33 6.06 3.72
N VAL A 95 -17.97 7.24 4.18
CA VAL A 95 -18.50 8.53 3.70
C VAL A 95 -17.55 9.26 2.77
N SER A 96 -16.26 9.04 2.91
CA SER A 96 -15.25 9.47 1.92
C SER A 96 -14.01 8.59 1.97
N MET A 97 -13.23 8.64 0.90
CA MET A 97 -11.94 7.95 0.80
C MET A 97 -10.90 8.88 0.20
N ARG A 98 -9.65 8.75 0.66
CA ARG A 98 -8.54 9.55 0.17
C ARG A 98 -7.32 8.70 -0.13
N VAL A 99 -6.72 8.95 -1.29
CA VAL A 99 -5.42 8.42 -1.70
C VAL A 99 -4.41 9.55 -1.66
N TYR A 100 -3.24 9.29 -1.13
CA TYR A 100 -2.13 10.25 -1.05
C TYR A 100 -0.97 9.74 -1.90
N PRO A 101 -0.95 9.98 -3.22
CA PRO A 101 0.06 9.38 -4.11
C PRO A 101 1.49 9.66 -3.65
N ILE A 102 1.74 10.90 -3.23
CA ILE A 102 3.07 11.34 -2.76
C ILE A 102 3.04 11.50 -1.24
N LYS A 103 4.00 10.88 -0.56
CA LYS A 103 4.18 11.04 0.90
C LYS A 103 4.22 12.51 1.27
N SER A 104 3.43 12.90 2.28
CA SER A 104 3.34 14.27 2.81
C SER A 104 2.71 15.32 1.89
N CYS A 105 2.40 15.02 0.64
CA CYS A 105 1.71 15.93 -0.27
C CYS A 105 0.18 15.83 -0.12
N ARG A 106 -0.56 16.68 -0.82
CA ARG A 106 -2.02 16.72 -0.81
C ARG A 106 -2.60 15.38 -1.31
N GLY A 107 -3.72 14.98 -0.74
CA GLY A 107 -4.45 13.77 -1.13
C GLY A 107 -5.51 14.04 -2.17
N ILE A 108 -5.94 12.99 -2.84
CA ILE A 108 -7.03 12.96 -3.82
C ILE A 108 -8.21 12.28 -3.16
N GLU A 109 -9.38 12.88 -3.21
CA GLU A 109 -10.63 12.23 -2.84
C GLU A 109 -11.08 11.32 -3.97
N VAL A 110 -11.48 10.09 -3.64
CA VAL A 110 -11.88 9.08 -4.62
C VAL A 110 -13.18 8.40 -4.18
N ASP A 111 -14.09 8.17 -5.13
CA ASP A 111 -15.36 7.50 -4.86
C ASP A 111 -15.19 5.97 -4.87
N GLU A 112 -14.27 5.44 -5.68
CA GLU A 112 -13.93 4.03 -5.81
C GLU A 112 -12.42 3.86 -5.94
N THR A 113 -11.88 2.81 -5.31
CA THR A 113 -10.47 2.43 -5.48
C THR A 113 -10.28 0.95 -5.17
N ARG A 114 -9.11 0.42 -5.51
CA ARG A 114 -8.73 -0.95 -5.16
C ARG A 114 -7.92 -0.98 -3.89
N LEU A 115 -8.35 -1.80 -2.94
CA LEU A 115 -7.56 -2.17 -1.77
C LEU A 115 -6.57 -3.26 -2.17
N ARG A 116 -5.29 -3.03 -1.89
CA ARG A 116 -4.16 -3.93 -2.11
C ARG A 116 -3.54 -4.30 -0.76
N LYS A 117 -2.66 -5.30 -0.75
CA LYS A 117 -1.84 -5.65 0.45
C LYS A 117 -1.06 -4.45 0.98
N THR A 118 -0.64 -3.57 0.10
CA THR A 118 0.16 -2.38 0.41
C THR A 118 -0.68 -1.14 0.78
N GLY A 119 -2.01 -1.24 0.82
CA GLY A 119 -2.93 -0.12 1.06
C GLY A 119 -3.82 0.16 -0.15
N LEU A 120 -4.38 1.35 -0.24
CA LEU A 120 -5.17 1.75 -1.41
C LEU A 120 -4.26 1.92 -2.63
N LEU A 121 -4.81 1.61 -3.82
CA LEU A 121 -4.09 1.74 -5.08
C LEU A 121 -3.52 3.15 -5.23
N LEU A 122 -2.25 3.26 -5.62
CA LEU A 122 -1.45 4.49 -5.74
C LEU A 122 -1.14 5.22 -4.43
N ASP A 123 -1.54 4.71 -3.27
CA ASP A 123 -1.29 5.39 -2.00
C ASP A 123 0.18 5.31 -1.61
N ARG A 124 0.83 6.48 -1.42
CA ARG A 124 2.24 6.66 -1.03
C ARG A 124 3.24 5.89 -1.92
N ASN A 125 2.96 5.81 -3.22
CA ASN A 125 3.89 5.21 -4.19
C ASN A 125 5.09 6.10 -4.47
N TRP A 126 4.96 7.40 -4.20
CA TRP A 126 6.01 8.41 -4.39
C TRP A 126 6.35 9.14 -3.09
N MET A 127 7.54 9.70 -3.06
CA MET A 127 7.94 10.65 -2.03
C MET A 127 9.00 11.61 -2.56
N PHE A 128 9.16 12.76 -1.90
CA PHE A 128 10.28 13.66 -2.12
C PHE A 128 11.40 13.35 -1.15
N ILE A 129 12.63 13.43 -1.66
CA ILE A 129 13.85 13.39 -0.87
C ILE A 129 14.66 14.68 -1.09
N SER A 130 15.38 15.11 -0.08
CA SER A 130 16.42 16.14 -0.24
C SER A 130 17.62 15.52 -0.97
N LYS A 131 18.16 16.21 -1.98
CA LYS A 131 19.34 15.73 -2.70
C LYS A 131 20.64 15.85 -1.90
N SER A 132 20.67 16.75 -0.92
CA SER A 132 21.88 17.03 -0.14
C SER A 132 22.21 15.92 0.86
N ASP A 133 21.22 15.35 1.52
CA ASP A 133 21.39 14.36 2.59
C ASP A 133 20.61 13.05 2.35
N ARG A 134 19.94 12.94 1.20
CA ARG A 134 19.15 11.78 0.77
C ARG A 134 17.98 11.43 1.71
N LYS A 135 17.61 12.32 2.64
CA LYS A 135 16.52 12.11 3.57
C LYS A 135 15.17 12.45 2.96
N PHE A 136 14.15 11.68 3.36
CA PHE A 136 12.78 11.92 2.93
C PHE A 136 12.23 13.22 3.55
N MET A 137 11.44 13.93 2.76
CA MET A 137 10.80 15.18 3.17
C MET A 137 9.45 14.90 3.86
N THR A 138 9.13 15.72 4.84
CA THR A 138 7.87 15.60 5.59
C THR A 138 7.21 16.96 5.81
N ILE A 139 5.88 16.98 6.00
CA ILE A 139 5.14 18.18 6.42
C ILE A 139 5.72 18.77 7.72
N ARG A 140 6.30 17.94 8.59
CA ARG A 140 6.90 18.41 9.86
C ARG A 140 8.05 19.39 9.65
N SER A 141 8.91 19.09 8.70
CA SER A 141 10.07 19.90 8.36
C SER A 141 9.79 20.91 7.24
N ASN A 142 8.85 20.61 6.36
CA ASN A 142 8.50 21.46 5.24
C ASN A 142 6.96 21.49 5.05
N PRO A 143 6.25 22.40 5.72
CA PRO A 143 4.80 22.52 5.60
C PRO A 143 4.31 22.78 4.18
N ALA A 144 5.10 23.43 3.31
CA ALA A 144 4.75 23.69 1.92
C ALA A 144 4.47 22.41 1.10
N MET A 145 4.83 21.22 1.61
CA MET A 145 4.45 19.96 0.97
C MET A 145 2.93 19.77 0.85
N THR A 146 2.12 20.41 1.72
CA THR A 146 0.65 20.36 1.62
C THR A 146 0.12 21.12 0.40
N LEU A 147 0.92 22.03 -0.18
CA LEU A 147 0.61 22.82 -1.37
C LEU A 147 1.07 22.14 -2.68
N VAL A 148 1.57 20.91 -2.59
CA VAL A 148 1.81 20.08 -3.77
C VAL A 148 0.52 19.33 -4.06
N ASP A 149 -0.18 19.77 -5.09
CA ASP A 149 -1.42 19.13 -5.54
C ASP A 149 -1.13 17.91 -6.39
N THR A 150 -1.97 16.91 -6.26
CA THR A 150 -1.88 15.68 -7.04
C THR A 150 -3.24 15.35 -7.65
N ASN A 151 -3.24 14.86 -8.90
CA ASN A 151 -4.45 14.43 -9.58
C ASN A 151 -4.16 13.18 -10.42
N ILE A 152 -5.18 12.34 -10.62
CA ILE A 152 -5.11 11.18 -11.51
C ILE A 152 -5.85 11.54 -12.80
N VAL A 153 -5.14 11.48 -13.91
CA VAL A 153 -5.67 11.87 -15.21
C VAL A 153 -5.48 10.74 -16.23
N GLU A 154 -6.47 10.57 -17.09
CA GLU A 154 -6.37 9.68 -18.24
C GLU A 154 -5.84 10.45 -19.45
N LYS A 155 -4.73 10.01 -20.00
CA LYS A 155 -4.12 10.57 -21.21
C LYS A 155 -3.65 9.42 -22.10
N ASP A 156 -4.03 9.45 -23.38
CA ASP A 156 -3.67 8.44 -24.38
C ASP A 156 -4.01 7.00 -23.93
N LYS A 157 -5.15 6.83 -23.25
CA LYS A 157 -5.62 5.56 -22.66
C LYS A 157 -4.69 5.00 -21.57
N GLN A 158 -3.89 5.84 -20.96
CA GLN A 158 -3.02 5.49 -19.84
C GLN A 158 -3.31 6.41 -18.65
N THR A 159 -3.28 5.83 -17.48
CA THR A 159 -3.43 6.56 -16.23
C THR A 159 -2.13 7.25 -15.85
N HIS A 160 -2.20 8.54 -15.58
CA HIS A 160 -1.05 9.36 -15.18
C HIS A 160 -1.30 10.01 -13.82
N LEU A 161 -0.24 10.25 -13.09
CA LEU A 161 -0.20 11.17 -11.96
C LEU A 161 0.24 12.55 -12.48
N GLU A 162 -0.64 13.52 -12.30
CA GLU A 162 -0.34 14.94 -12.53
C GLU A 162 0.00 15.59 -11.19
N ILE A 163 1.11 16.31 -11.14
CA ILE A 163 1.64 16.95 -9.94
C ILE A 163 1.79 18.44 -10.22
N SER A 164 1.12 19.28 -9.43
CA SER A 164 1.11 20.72 -9.60
C SER A 164 1.65 21.42 -8.36
N VAL A 165 2.38 22.50 -8.58
CA VAL A 165 2.86 23.41 -7.53
C VAL A 165 2.62 24.85 -7.97
N GLN A 166 2.44 25.74 -7.01
CA GLN A 166 2.23 27.16 -7.29
C GLN A 166 3.44 27.76 -8.04
N GLY A 167 3.18 28.44 -9.15
CA GLY A 167 4.21 29.09 -9.97
C GLY A 167 5.02 28.14 -10.86
N GLY A 168 4.66 26.84 -10.90
CA GLY A 168 5.28 25.83 -11.77
C GLY A 168 4.32 25.28 -12.82
N SER A 169 4.88 24.75 -13.92
CA SER A 169 4.08 23.97 -14.87
C SER A 169 3.78 22.59 -14.26
N PRO A 170 2.58 22.02 -14.49
CA PRO A 170 2.26 20.66 -14.06
C PRO A 170 3.23 19.63 -14.63
N VAL A 171 3.62 18.68 -13.81
CA VAL A 171 4.42 17.51 -14.19
C VAL A 171 3.49 16.32 -14.31
N THR A 172 3.51 15.64 -15.44
CA THR A 172 2.71 14.43 -15.69
C THR A 172 3.62 13.23 -15.86
N ILE A 173 3.41 12.19 -15.06
CA ILE A 173 4.18 10.93 -15.08
C ILE A 173 3.22 9.74 -15.12
N PRO A 174 3.62 8.59 -15.69
CA PRO A 174 2.79 7.39 -15.64
C PRO A 174 2.46 7.00 -14.19
N ALA A 175 1.18 6.74 -13.90
CA ALA A 175 0.75 6.24 -12.60
C ALA A 175 1.19 4.77 -12.38
N PHE A 176 1.33 4.02 -13.49
CA PHE A 176 1.77 2.62 -13.53
C PHE A 176 2.94 2.47 -14.50
N PRO A 177 4.15 2.98 -14.15
CA PRO A 177 5.29 2.93 -15.04
C PRO A 177 5.73 1.49 -15.29
N THR A 178 6.03 1.14 -16.55
CA THR A 178 6.62 -0.16 -16.91
C THR A 178 8.08 -0.21 -16.51
N LYS A 179 8.67 -1.41 -16.48
CA LYS A 179 10.11 -1.57 -16.17
C LYS A 179 10.99 -0.86 -17.19
N GLU A 180 10.60 -0.90 -18.44
CA GLU A 180 11.29 -0.24 -19.56
C GLU A 180 11.25 1.28 -19.39
N TRP A 181 10.06 1.82 -19.11
CA TRP A 181 9.90 3.26 -18.87
C TRP A 181 10.73 3.72 -17.66
N LEU A 182 10.74 2.95 -16.57
CA LEU A 182 11.54 3.26 -15.38
C LEU A 182 13.05 3.24 -15.72
N ALA A 183 13.52 2.27 -16.48
CA ALA A 183 14.92 2.17 -16.87
C ALA A 183 15.40 3.36 -17.72
N GLU A 184 14.51 3.91 -18.55
CA GLU A 184 14.82 5.06 -19.43
C GLU A 184 14.71 6.41 -18.72
N ASN A 185 13.80 6.55 -17.75
CA ASN A 185 13.43 7.85 -17.19
C ASN A 185 13.85 8.05 -15.73
N THR A 186 14.41 7.02 -15.10
CA THR A 186 14.78 7.05 -13.68
C THR A 186 16.10 6.33 -13.41
N THR A 187 16.62 6.51 -12.21
CA THR A 187 17.79 5.76 -11.71
C THR A 187 17.41 5.02 -10.43
N LEU A 188 17.62 3.70 -10.41
CA LEU A 188 17.43 2.91 -9.19
C LEU A 188 18.48 3.31 -8.14
N THR A 189 18.03 3.65 -6.95
CA THR A 189 18.86 4.15 -5.86
C THR A 189 18.36 3.68 -4.51
N GLN A 190 19.16 3.87 -3.47
CA GLN A 190 18.75 3.64 -2.09
C GLN A 190 18.34 4.97 -1.45
N VAL A 191 17.24 4.91 -0.70
CA VAL A 191 16.72 6.00 0.12
C VAL A 191 16.45 5.48 1.52
N GLU A 192 16.25 6.38 2.47
CA GLU A 192 16.03 6.02 3.86
C GLU A 192 14.71 6.62 4.36
N ILE A 193 13.90 5.80 5.04
CA ILE A 193 12.70 6.25 5.74
C ILE A 193 12.79 5.76 7.19
N TRP A 194 12.82 6.70 8.13
CA TRP A 194 12.95 6.39 9.57
C TRP A 194 14.13 5.48 9.90
N GLU A 195 15.29 5.72 9.26
CA GLU A 195 16.52 4.93 9.42
C GLU A 195 16.43 3.51 8.82
N GLU A 196 15.36 3.20 8.08
CA GLU A 196 15.24 1.96 7.31
C GLU A 196 15.57 2.23 5.84
N PRO A 197 16.58 1.55 5.28
CA PRO A 197 16.90 1.67 3.87
C PRO A 197 15.82 0.99 3.02
N THR A 198 15.50 1.60 1.89
CA THR A 198 14.60 1.03 0.87
C THR A 198 15.04 1.49 -0.50
N ASP A 199 14.76 0.69 -1.51
CA ASP A 199 15.03 1.07 -2.88
C ASP A 199 13.95 1.99 -3.45
N ALA A 200 14.37 2.84 -4.38
CA ALA A 200 13.49 3.76 -5.07
C ALA A 200 14.05 4.10 -6.46
N TYR A 201 13.15 4.44 -7.37
CA TYR A 201 13.49 4.98 -8.69
C TYR A 201 13.47 6.51 -8.64
N GLU A 202 14.63 7.13 -8.73
CA GLU A 202 14.78 8.59 -8.73
C GLU A 202 14.56 9.14 -10.13
N TYR A 203 13.63 10.09 -10.26
CA TYR A 203 13.34 10.77 -11.51
C TYR A 203 14.46 11.71 -11.95
N ALA A 204 14.57 11.92 -13.27
CA ALA A 204 15.57 12.80 -13.84
C ALA A 204 15.42 14.27 -13.39
N ASP A 205 16.50 15.02 -13.47
CA ASP A 205 16.55 16.43 -13.04
C ASP A 205 15.58 17.33 -13.80
N SER A 206 15.27 17.01 -15.06
CA SER A 206 14.25 17.72 -15.85
C SER A 206 12.86 17.68 -15.21
N ILE A 207 12.50 16.59 -14.52
CA ILE A 207 11.27 16.45 -13.75
C ILE A 207 11.41 17.16 -12.40
N ASN A 208 12.56 17.05 -11.75
CA ASN A 208 12.79 17.56 -10.41
C ASN A 208 12.99 19.08 -10.33
N ALA A 209 13.30 19.74 -11.44
CA ALA A 209 13.62 21.16 -11.48
C ALA A 209 12.49 22.06 -10.95
N VAL A 210 11.26 21.79 -11.35
CA VAL A 210 10.08 22.57 -10.91
C VAL A 210 9.86 22.45 -9.40
N PHE A 211 10.04 21.25 -8.85
CA PHE A 211 9.88 21.00 -7.41
C PHE A 211 11.05 21.62 -6.61
N SER A 212 12.27 21.54 -7.14
CA SER A 212 13.43 22.17 -6.51
C SER A 212 13.28 23.70 -6.43
N ALA A 213 12.72 24.30 -7.47
CA ALA A 213 12.39 25.73 -7.48
C ALA A 213 11.29 26.06 -6.46
N PHE A 214 10.22 25.27 -6.40
CA PHE A 214 9.13 25.45 -5.43
C PHE A 214 9.60 25.32 -3.99
N PHE A 215 10.34 24.26 -3.65
CA PHE A 215 10.85 24.04 -2.30
C PHE A 215 12.08 24.90 -1.94
N LYS A 216 12.62 25.67 -2.89
CA LYS A 216 13.82 26.50 -2.74
C LYS A 216 15.04 25.71 -2.24
N GLN A 217 15.12 24.44 -2.60
CA GLN A 217 16.21 23.53 -2.29
C GLN A 217 16.24 22.37 -3.29
N PRO A 218 17.42 21.78 -3.57
CA PRO A 218 17.52 20.62 -4.43
C PRO A 218 16.75 19.42 -3.87
N VAL A 219 15.71 18.97 -4.58
CA VAL A 219 14.90 17.80 -4.21
C VAL A 219 14.82 16.83 -5.38
N ALA A 220 14.51 15.59 -5.07
CA ALA A 220 14.15 14.59 -6.07
C ALA A 220 12.83 13.90 -5.71
N LEU A 221 11.97 13.74 -6.70
CA LEU A 221 10.84 12.82 -6.63
C LEU A 221 11.37 11.41 -6.84
N VAL A 222 10.90 10.47 -6.02
CA VAL A 222 11.24 9.05 -6.15
C VAL A 222 9.98 8.21 -6.17
N TYR A 223 9.99 7.13 -6.96
CA TYR A 223 8.95 6.09 -7.03
C TYR A 223 9.42 4.84 -6.29
N LYS A 224 8.52 4.12 -5.62
CA LYS A 224 8.88 2.92 -4.85
C LYS A 224 9.57 1.87 -5.73
N GLY A 225 10.74 1.42 -5.31
CA GLY A 225 11.51 0.37 -5.95
C GLY A 225 10.91 -1.03 -5.75
N PRO A 226 11.49 -2.05 -6.39
CA PRO A 226 10.93 -3.41 -6.43
C PRO A 226 11.01 -4.16 -5.10
N GLN A 227 11.93 -3.80 -4.18
CA GLN A 227 12.07 -4.48 -2.90
C GLN A 227 10.87 -4.22 -2.00
N PRO A 228 10.19 -5.24 -1.45
CA PRO A 228 9.13 -5.04 -0.47
C PRO A 228 9.63 -4.25 0.74
N ARG A 229 8.80 -3.35 1.24
CA ARG A 229 9.01 -2.70 2.52
C ARG A 229 8.06 -3.34 3.53
N ASN A 230 8.60 -4.26 4.32
CA ASN A 230 7.81 -5.03 5.28
C ASN A 230 7.43 -4.17 6.48
N ILE A 231 6.22 -4.39 6.99
CA ILE A 231 5.78 -3.81 8.24
C ILE A 231 6.25 -4.73 9.37
N ASN A 232 7.21 -4.24 10.12
CA ASN A 232 7.74 -4.94 11.29
C ASN A 232 6.90 -4.62 12.55
N VAL A 233 7.28 -5.19 13.66
CA VAL A 233 6.74 -4.88 15.00
C VAL A 233 5.24 -5.14 15.14
N ASN A 234 4.39 -4.12 15.05
CA ASN A 234 2.94 -4.29 15.26
C ASN A 234 2.25 -4.99 14.08
N GLY A 235 2.84 -4.97 12.88
CA GLY A 235 2.36 -5.70 11.70
C GLY A 235 3.11 -7.00 11.41
N ARG A 236 3.99 -7.45 12.30
CA ARG A 236 4.85 -8.61 12.07
C ARG A 236 4.06 -9.92 11.86
N PRO A 237 4.60 -10.85 11.06
CA PRO A 237 3.91 -12.10 10.69
C PRO A 237 3.44 -12.93 11.87
N GLU A 238 4.15 -12.94 12.98
CA GLU A 238 3.81 -13.71 14.17
C GLU A 238 2.48 -13.28 14.81
N LEU A 239 2.07 -12.03 14.63
CA LEU A 239 0.81 -11.51 15.14
C LEU A 239 -0.39 -11.83 14.23
N TYR A 240 -0.18 -11.91 12.92
CA TYR A 240 -1.25 -11.97 11.93
C TYR A 240 -1.19 -13.19 11.01
N GLY A 241 -0.16 -14.04 11.13
CA GLY A 241 0.05 -15.22 10.29
C GLY A 241 0.42 -14.91 8.83
N ARG A 242 0.76 -13.65 8.52
CA ARG A 242 1.13 -13.20 7.18
C ARG A 242 2.06 -11.98 7.24
N ALA A 243 2.95 -11.85 6.26
CA ALA A 243 3.72 -10.64 6.07
C ALA A 243 2.81 -9.49 5.63
N GLN A 244 3.10 -8.29 6.12
CA GLN A 244 2.43 -7.06 5.74
C GLN A 244 3.44 -6.15 5.06
N GLU A 245 2.98 -5.43 4.05
CA GLU A 245 3.83 -4.55 3.25
C GLU A 245 3.19 -3.17 3.11
N HIS A 246 4.02 -2.17 2.88
CA HIS A 246 3.58 -0.84 2.49
C HIS A 246 4.59 -0.17 1.56
N HIS A 247 4.18 0.88 0.88
CA HIS A 247 5.08 1.71 0.08
C HIS A 247 5.80 2.73 0.97
N PHE A 248 5.58 4.02 0.77
CA PHE A 248 6.23 5.07 1.55
C PHE A 248 5.38 5.58 2.74
N ALA A 249 4.38 4.81 3.19
CA ALA A 249 3.66 5.14 4.42
C ALA A 249 4.60 5.15 5.64
N ASP A 250 4.21 5.88 6.71
CA ASP A 250 5.07 6.00 7.90
C ASP A 250 5.11 4.72 8.73
N VAL A 251 3.94 4.10 8.97
CA VAL A 251 3.82 2.99 9.92
C VAL A 251 3.04 1.83 9.32
N MET A 252 1.78 2.05 8.92
CA MET A 252 0.88 1.02 8.39
C MET A 252 0.36 1.41 7.02
N SER A 253 -0.17 0.44 6.29
CA SER A 253 -0.66 0.62 4.93
C SER A 253 -1.95 1.45 4.83
N LEU A 254 -2.76 1.50 5.91
CA LEU A 254 -4.04 2.20 5.94
C LEU A 254 -4.27 2.92 7.26
N GLN A 255 -5.02 4.02 7.19
CA GLN A 255 -5.62 4.67 8.36
C GLN A 255 -7.13 4.83 8.13
N ILE A 256 -7.92 4.45 9.12
CA ILE A 256 -9.37 4.70 9.20
C ILE A 256 -9.61 5.79 10.24
N ALA A 257 -10.52 6.72 9.97
CA ALA A 257 -10.96 7.74 10.90
C ALA A 257 -12.47 7.94 10.82
N SER A 258 -13.06 8.57 11.86
CA SER A 258 -14.49 8.80 11.97
C SER A 258 -14.83 10.29 11.89
N GLU A 259 -15.89 10.63 11.14
CA GLU A 259 -16.44 12.00 11.15
C GLU A 259 -16.96 12.39 12.53
N ALA A 260 -17.58 11.45 13.26
CA ALA A 260 -18.08 11.71 14.62
C ALA A 260 -16.94 12.12 15.57
N SER A 261 -15.78 11.49 15.46
CA SER A 261 -14.59 11.83 16.25
C SER A 261 -14.02 13.19 15.88
N LEU A 262 -14.01 13.54 14.58
CA LEU A 262 -13.60 14.86 14.15
C LEU A 262 -14.56 15.94 14.65
N LYS A 263 -15.87 15.68 14.63
CA LYS A 263 -16.92 16.59 15.12
C LYS A 263 -16.77 16.87 16.62
N ASP A 264 -16.48 15.84 17.43
CA ASP A 264 -16.20 16.03 18.86
C ASP A 264 -14.95 16.90 19.07
N LEU A 265 -13.87 16.63 18.32
CA LEU A 265 -12.65 17.44 18.39
C LEU A 265 -12.94 18.91 18.02
N ASN A 266 -13.61 19.15 16.91
CA ASN A 266 -13.97 20.52 16.47
C ASN A 266 -14.86 21.22 17.51
N SER A 267 -15.80 20.51 18.14
CA SER A 267 -16.63 21.05 19.22
C SER A 267 -15.85 21.49 20.44
N ARG A 268 -14.72 20.82 20.74
CA ARG A 268 -13.79 21.19 21.82
C ARG A 268 -12.92 22.39 21.43
N LEU A 269 -12.38 22.37 20.22
CA LEU A 269 -11.55 23.45 19.70
C LEU A 269 -12.32 24.78 19.64
N ALA A 270 -13.58 24.76 19.20
CA ALA A 270 -14.43 25.95 19.12
C ALA A 270 -14.64 26.66 20.46
N LYS A 271 -14.35 26.01 21.60
CA LYS A 271 -14.45 26.62 22.93
C LYS A 271 -13.17 27.33 23.37
N LEU A 272 -12.10 27.25 22.58
CA LEU A 272 -10.83 27.89 22.90
C LEU A 272 -10.86 29.38 22.50
N PRO A 273 -10.18 30.26 23.25
CA PRO A 273 -10.09 31.68 22.90
C PRO A 273 -9.45 31.93 21.53
N ASP A 274 -8.43 31.13 21.20
CA ASP A 274 -7.69 31.19 19.92
C ASP A 274 -8.09 29.98 19.05
N ALA A 275 -9.40 29.70 18.93
CA ALA A 275 -9.87 28.56 18.18
C ALA A 275 -9.39 28.66 16.72
N PRO A 276 -8.77 27.61 16.18
CA PRO A 276 -8.57 27.53 14.74
C PRO A 276 -9.93 27.40 14.04
N ASP A 277 -9.96 27.65 12.74
CA ASP A 277 -11.12 27.28 11.91
C ASP A 277 -11.39 25.77 12.07
N ALA A 278 -12.64 25.38 11.81
CA ALA A 278 -13.04 23.98 11.91
C ALA A 278 -12.11 23.10 11.07
N LEU A 279 -11.47 22.15 11.73
CA LEU A 279 -10.50 21.28 11.07
C LEU A 279 -11.20 20.34 10.08
N THR A 280 -10.57 20.15 8.93
CA THR A 280 -10.94 19.11 7.98
C THR A 280 -10.29 17.78 8.35
N ILE A 281 -10.90 16.69 7.93
CA ILE A 281 -10.36 15.33 8.19
C ILE A 281 -9.01 15.12 7.48
N GLU A 282 -8.74 15.85 6.42
CA GLU A 282 -7.52 15.81 5.63
C GLU A 282 -6.27 16.10 6.47
N ARG A 283 -6.37 16.94 7.51
CA ARG A 283 -5.25 17.23 8.42
C ARG A 283 -4.69 15.97 9.10
N PHE A 284 -5.56 14.96 9.29
CA PHE A 284 -5.19 13.68 9.90
C PHE A 284 -4.78 12.61 8.87
N ARG A 285 -5.00 12.89 7.58
CA ARG A 285 -4.54 12.08 6.43
C ARG A 285 -5.04 10.62 6.44
N PRO A 286 -6.30 10.33 6.83
CA PRO A 286 -6.84 8.99 6.74
C PRO A 286 -7.08 8.59 5.28
N ASN A 287 -7.10 7.27 5.04
CA ASN A 287 -7.47 6.70 3.75
C ASN A 287 -8.97 6.43 3.64
N ILE A 288 -9.58 5.96 4.72
CA ILE A 288 -11.00 5.61 4.78
C ILE A 288 -11.63 6.42 5.92
N ILE A 289 -12.68 7.14 5.58
CA ILE A 289 -13.44 7.94 6.53
C ILE A 289 -14.83 7.32 6.67
N VAL A 290 -15.18 6.97 7.90
CA VAL A 290 -16.51 6.45 8.22
C VAL A 290 -17.35 7.52 8.89
N ARG A 291 -18.67 7.39 8.80
CA ARG A 291 -19.61 8.27 9.49
C ARG A 291 -19.39 8.25 11.00
N GLY A 292 -19.33 7.06 11.58
CA GLY A 292 -19.31 6.87 13.04
C GLY A 292 -20.65 7.22 13.68
N ARG A 293 -20.66 7.33 14.99
CA ARG A 293 -21.86 7.69 15.79
C ARG A 293 -21.60 8.95 16.62
N ASP A 294 -22.43 9.96 16.44
CA ASP A 294 -22.29 11.23 17.16
C ASP A 294 -22.43 11.10 18.68
N ASP A 295 -23.21 10.13 19.15
CA ASP A 295 -23.40 9.81 20.57
C ASP A 295 -22.27 8.95 21.17
N HIS A 296 -21.40 8.39 20.29
CA HIS A 296 -20.24 7.56 20.67
C HIS A 296 -19.00 7.92 19.85
N PRO A 297 -18.53 9.19 19.89
CA PRO A 297 -17.28 9.56 19.23
C PRO A 297 -16.12 8.73 19.81
N TRP A 298 -15.10 8.47 18.98
CA TRP A 298 -13.91 7.69 19.34
C TRP A 298 -14.16 6.18 19.52
N GLU A 299 -15.31 5.69 19.09
CA GLU A 299 -15.66 4.26 19.17
C GLU A 299 -14.66 3.39 18.42
N GLU A 300 -14.06 3.92 17.37
CA GLU A 300 -13.03 3.25 16.56
C GLU A 300 -11.80 2.81 17.39
N ASP A 301 -11.54 3.43 18.52
CA ASP A 301 -10.44 3.07 19.43
C ASP A 301 -10.51 1.63 19.96
N ALA A 302 -11.69 1.05 19.97
CA ALA A 302 -11.93 -0.31 20.44
C ALA A 302 -11.98 -1.34 19.31
N TRP A 303 -11.90 -0.95 18.05
CA TRP A 303 -11.98 -1.88 16.93
C TRP A 303 -10.73 -2.76 16.84
N LYS A 304 -10.92 -4.06 16.65
CA LYS A 304 -9.82 -5.02 16.51
C LYS A 304 -9.79 -5.67 15.14
N ARG A 305 -10.94 -5.95 14.57
CA ARG A 305 -11.09 -6.47 13.21
C ARG A 305 -12.37 -5.90 12.60
N VAL A 306 -12.26 -5.44 11.36
CA VAL A 306 -13.38 -4.86 10.64
C VAL A 306 -13.54 -5.53 9.27
N ARG A 307 -14.77 -5.49 8.75
CA ARG A 307 -15.11 -5.92 7.39
C ARG A 307 -15.74 -4.78 6.63
N ILE A 308 -15.24 -4.53 5.44
CA ILE A 308 -15.87 -3.63 4.48
C ILE A 308 -16.63 -4.50 3.47
N THR A 309 -17.92 -4.23 3.33
CA THR A 309 -18.76 -4.87 2.32
C THR A 309 -19.12 -3.85 1.25
N THR A 310 -18.64 -4.10 0.03
CA THR A 310 -18.89 -3.28 -1.16
C THR A 310 -19.74 -4.06 -2.13
N THR A 311 -20.87 -3.50 -2.53
CA THR A 311 -21.73 -4.05 -3.59
C THR A 311 -21.57 -3.19 -4.83
N LEU A 312 -21.27 -3.81 -5.96
CA LEU A 312 -21.25 -3.17 -7.28
C LEU A 312 -22.50 -3.63 -8.05
N PRO A 313 -23.61 -2.88 -8.01
CA PRO A 313 -24.87 -3.31 -8.60
C PRO A 313 -24.77 -3.58 -10.11
N ASP A 314 -24.04 -2.73 -10.82
CA ASP A 314 -23.87 -2.80 -12.28
C ASP A 314 -23.10 -4.04 -12.75
N ARG A 315 -22.37 -4.69 -11.85
CA ARG A 315 -21.54 -5.86 -12.14
C ARG A 315 -21.97 -7.11 -11.37
N GLU A 316 -23.06 -7.03 -10.60
CA GLU A 316 -23.52 -8.10 -9.70
C GLU A 316 -22.41 -8.69 -8.81
N MET A 317 -21.44 -7.84 -8.40
CA MET A 317 -20.27 -8.23 -7.63
C MET A 317 -20.37 -7.76 -6.18
N LEU A 318 -19.98 -8.63 -5.27
CA LEU A 318 -19.89 -8.37 -3.85
C LEU A 318 -18.46 -8.60 -3.37
N PHE A 319 -17.83 -7.55 -2.79
CA PHE A 319 -16.55 -7.67 -2.13
C PHE A 319 -16.72 -7.64 -0.61
N LYS A 320 -16.07 -8.55 0.08
CA LYS A 320 -15.93 -8.55 1.54
C LYS A 320 -14.43 -8.44 1.86
N LEU A 321 -14.04 -7.28 2.37
CA LEU A 321 -12.65 -6.93 2.64
C LEU A 321 -12.43 -6.88 4.15
N ASP A 322 -11.66 -7.83 4.67
CA ASP A 322 -11.31 -7.89 6.08
C ASP A 322 -10.01 -7.13 6.35
N LEU A 323 -10.00 -6.34 7.42
CA LEU A 323 -8.83 -5.63 7.90
C LEU A 323 -8.58 -5.96 9.37
N ASP A 324 -7.31 -6.16 9.71
CA ASP A 324 -6.89 -6.13 11.10
C ASP A 324 -6.60 -4.69 11.51
N VAL A 325 -7.21 -4.25 12.60
CA VAL A 325 -6.94 -2.96 13.23
C VAL A 325 -5.80 -3.16 14.22
N VAL A 326 -4.65 -2.60 13.86
CA VAL A 326 -3.36 -2.93 14.48
C VAL A 326 -3.07 -2.04 15.67
N ALA A 327 -3.30 -0.73 15.51
CA ALA A 327 -2.92 0.27 16.51
C ALA A 327 -3.76 1.53 16.38
N ARG A 328 -3.87 2.30 17.46
CA ARG A 328 -4.31 3.68 17.41
C ARG A 328 -3.25 4.53 16.71
N CYS A 329 -3.66 5.47 15.86
CA CYS A 329 -2.69 6.35 15.21
C CYS A 329 -2.19 7.44 16.16
N ALA A 330 -1.00 7.25 16.73
CA ALA A 330 -0.33 8.25 17.52
C ALA A 330 0.03 9.47 16.68
N ARG A 331 -0.45 10.64 17.08
CA ARG A 331 -0.29 11.87 16.29
C ARG A 331 1.01 12.60 16.60
N CYS A 332 1.55 13.23 15.57
CA CYS A 332 2.58 14.25 15.66
C CYS A 332 1.96 15.63 15.38
N HIS A 333 2.78 16.67 15.19
CA HIS A 333 2.31 18.02 14.89
C HIS A 333 1.87 18.25 13.43
N VAL A 334 1.80 17.23 12.60
CA VAL A 334 1.31 17.36 11.20
C VAL A 334 -0.11 17.94 11.14
N PRO A 335 -1.08 17.53 11.97
CA PRO A 335 -2.42 18.11 11.94
C PRO A 335 -2.48 19.61 12.29
N ASN A 336 -1.41 20.17 12.90
CA ASN A 336 -1.33 21.59 13.16
C ASN A 336 -1.11 22.43 11.88
N VAL A 337 -0.67 21.80 10.79
CA VAL A 337 -0.47 22.46 9.51
C VAL A 337 -1.78 22.50 8.74
N ASP A 338 -2.14 23.69 8.28
CA ASP A 338 -3.28 23.88 7.39
C ASP A 338 -2.92 23.34 6.00
N PRO A 339 -3.72 22.42 5.41
CA PRO A 339 -3.40 21.85 4.11
C PRO A 339 -3.55 22.85 2.95
N ASP A 340 -4.32 23.93 3.11
CA ASP A 340 -4.60 24.89 2.06
C ASP A 340 -3.61 26.06 2.04
N THR A 341 -3.08 26.45 3.21
CA THR A 341 -2.17 27.59 3.34
C THR A 341 -0.74 27.19 3.70
N ALA A 342 -0.51 25.94 4.12
CA ALA A 342 0.72 25.46 4.74
C ALA A 342 1.09 26.19 6.04
N GLU A 343 0.21 27.01 6.60
CA GLU A 343 0.42 27.69 7.87
C GLU A 343 0.31 26.69 9.01
N LYS A 344 1.22 26.81 9.97
CA LYS A 344 1.26 25.94 11.14
C LYS A 344 0.73 26.66 12.35
N HIS A 345 -0.42 26.20 12.87
CA HIS A 345 -0.90 26.65 14.16
C HIS A 345 0.05 26.21 15.28
N ALA A 346 0.40 27.16 16.17
CA ALA A 346 1.44 26.94 17.18
C ALA A 346 1.13 25.79 18.16
N ARG A 347 -0.16 25.62 18.50
CA ARG A 347 -0.62 24.70 19.53
C ARG A 347 -1.61 23.64 19.00
N GLU A 348 -2.63 24.07 18.27
CA GLU A 348 -3.80 23.25 17.98
C GLU A 348 -3.69 22.54 16.61
N PRO A 349 -4.29 21.36 16.47
CA PRO A 349 -5.11 20.61 17.45
C PRO A 349 -4.29 19.78 18.45
N TRP A 350 -2.95 19.82 18.39
CA TRP A 350 -2.09 18.99 19.22
C TRP A 350 -2.35 19.16 20.71
N THR A 351 -2.40 20.40 21.19
CA THR A 351 -2.58 20.69 22.62
C THR A 351 -3.94 20.24 23.14
N GLU A 352 -5.02 20.46 22.37
CA GLU A 352 -6.33 19.97 22.76
C GLU A 352 -6.39 18.45 22.81
N LEU A 353 -5.90 17.77 21.76
CA LEU A 353 -5.82 16.30 21.73
C LEU A 353 -5.03 15.75 22.92
N MET A 354 -3.93 16.40 23.33
CA MET A 354 -3.13 15.97 24.48
C MET A 354 -3.92 15.96 25.79
N LYS A 355 -4.97 16.74 25.92
CA LYS A 355 -5.76 16.80 27.15
C LYS A 355 -6.60 15.55 27.35
N PHE A 356 -7.14 14.93 26.27
CA PHE A 356 -8.11 13.84 26.40
C PHE A 356 -7.85 12.62 25.51
N ARG A 357 -6.88 12.70 24.55
CA ARG A 357 -6.63 11.62 23.60
C ARG A 357 -5.36 10.83 23.85
N ARG A 358 -4.74 10.93 25.03
CA ARG A 358 -3.64 10.04 25.45
C ARG A 358 -4.20 8.72 25.93
N VAL A 359 -4.80 7.96 25.04
CA VAL A 359 -5.56 6.73 25.32
C VAL A 359 -4.79 5.46 25.00
N ASP A 360 -3.56 5.58 24.50
CA ASP A 360 -2.69 4.44 24.29
C ASP A 360 -2.18 3.89 25.63
N GLN A 361 -2.18 2.57 25.77
CA GLN A 361 -1.90 1.90 27.02
C GLN A 361 -0.42 1.62 27.26
N GLY A 362 0.42 1.75 26.27
CA GLY A 362 1.82 1.37 26.41
C GLY A 362 2.74 1.88 25.31
N GLY A 363 4.02 1.52 25.45
CA GLY A 363 5.07 1.89 24.51
C GLY A 363 5.30 3.40 24.39
N PRO A 364 6.01 3.84 23.37
CA PRO A 364 6.29 5.27 23.12
C PRO A 364 5.02 6.07 22.82
N ALA A 365 3.96 5.40 22.31
CA ALA A 365 2.71 6.06 21.94
C ALA A 365 1.87 6.53 23.16
N LYS A 366 2.08 5.98 24.35
CA LYS A 366 1.32 6.36 25.59
C LYS A 366 1.41 7.83 25.95
N TYR A 367 2.43 8.51 25.48
CA TYR A 367 2.63 9.95 25.70
C TYR A 367 2.11 10.83 24.56
N LYS A 368 1.58 10.23 23.50
CA LYS A 368 1.08 10.93 22.32
C LYS A 368 -0.44 10.88 22.26
N PRO A 369 -1.08 11.91 21.71
CA PRO A 369 -2.51 11.85 21.50
C PRO A 369 -2.81 10.95 20.30
N CYS A 370 -3.96 10.29 20.30
CA CYS A 370 -4.40 9.40 19.23
C CYS A 370 -5.59 9.96 18.47
N PHE A 371 -5.61 9.77 17.16
CA PHE A 371 -6.73 10.06 16.27
C PHE A 371 -6.72 9.08 15.08
N GLY A 372 -7.79 8.30 14.93
CA GLY A 372 -7.94 7.27 13.93
C GLY A 372 -7.14 6.00 14.22
N MET A 373 -7.40 4.97 13.43
CA MET A 373 -6.86 3.63 13.60
C MET A 373 -5.99 3.23 12.42
N LEU A 374 -4.87 2.60 12.73
CA LEU A 374 -3.95 2.03 11.74
C LEU A 374 -4.35 0.59 11.46
N CYS A 375 -4.47 0.25 10.17
CA CYS A 375 -5.00 -1.03 9.73
C CYS A 375 -4.10 -1.67 8.68
N VAL A 376 -4.22 -3.01 8.55
CA VAL A 376 -3.61 -3.80 7.50
C VAL A 376 -4.65 -4.72 6.84
N PRO A 377 -4.66 -4.82 5.51
CA PRO A 377 -5.61 -5.65 4.78
C PRO A 377 -5.33 -7.15 4.96
N LYS A 378 -6.38 -7.97 4.98
CA LYS A 378 -6.28 -9.44 4.90
C LYS A 378 -6.44 -9.95 3.48
N ASN A 379 -7.22 -9.27 2.69
CA ASN A 379 -7.51 -9.59 1.30
C ASN A 379 -7.63 -8.31 0.47
N GLU A 380 -7.69 -8.47 -0.84
CA GLU A 380 -7.73 -7.39 -1.82
C GLU A 380 -9.10 -7.33 -2.50
N GLY A 381 -9.47 -6.17 -3.04
CA GLY A 381 -10.72 -6.00 -3.79
C GLY A 381 -11.09 -4.53 -3.97
N ILE A 382 -12.31 -4.28 -4.44
CA ILE A 382 -12.85 -2.94 -4.65
C ILE A 382 -13.47 -2.42 -3.34
N VAL A 383 -13.19 -1.18 -3.02
CA VAL A 383 -13.83 -0.41 -1.96
C VAL A 383 -14.34 0.90 -2.55
N MET A 384 -15.53 1.34 -2.12
CA MET A 384 -16.14 2.58 -2.60
C MET A 384 -16.88 3.31 -1.48
N VAL A 385 -17.10 4.59 -1.70
CA VAL A 385 -17.98 5.42 -0.85
C VAL A 385 -19.37 4.80 -0.82
N GLY A 386 -20.00 4.80 0.36
CA GLY A 386 -21.28 4.13 0.60
C GLY A 386 -21.16 2.67 1.02
N SER A 387 -19.96 2.05 0.89
CA SER A 387 -19.72 0.69 1.43
C SER A 387 -19.98 0.64 2.93
N THR A 388 -20.46 -0.51 3.39
CA THR A 388 -20.70 -0.75 4.82
C THR A 388 -19.45 -1.26 5.50
N LEU A 389 -19.09 -0.67 6.64
CA LEU A 389 -18.05 -1.17 7.53
C LEU A 389 -18.71 -1.77 8.76
N GLU A 390 -18.41 -3.05 9.01
CA GLU A 390 -18.87 -3.82 10.16
C GLU A 390 -17.68 -4.15 11.07
N VAL A 391 -17.84 -3.99 12.37
CA VAL A 391 -16.84 -4.39 13.37
C VAL A 391 -17.06 -5.86 13.73
N LEU A 392 -16.09 -6.71 13.44
CA LEU A 392 -16.15 -8.13 13.70
C LEU A 392 -15.60 -8.52 15.08
N GLU A 393 -14.68 -7.72 15.60
CA GLU A 393 -14.03 -7.95 16.89
C GLU A 393 -13.63 -6.62 17.52
N THR A 394 -13.82 -6.50 18.82
CA THR A 394 -13.41 -5.37 19.64
C THR A 394 -12.32 -5.76 20.63
N THR A 395 -11.58 -4.77 21.14
CA THR A 395 -10.61 -4.94 22.22
C THR A 395 -10.51 -3.66 23.05
N ASP A 396 -10.25 -3.78 24.31
CA ASP A 396 -9.85 -2.67 25.19
C ASP A 396 -8.34 -2.43 25.13
N LYS A 397 -7.58 -3.38 24.54
CA LYS A 397 -6.11 -3.36 24.45
C LYS A 397 -5.65 -3.61 23.03
N HIS A 398 -4.80 -2.72 22.52
CA HIS A 398 -4.01 -2.96 21.32
C HIS A 398 -2.60 -3.44 21.70
N LEU A 399 -2.00 -4.26 20.83
CA LEU A 399 -0.63 -4.72 21.02
C LEU A 399 0.32 -3.64 20.49
N TYR A 400 0.95 -2.90 21.41
CA TYR A 400 2.04 -1.99 21.05
C TYR A 400 3.37 -2.60 21.47
N ASN A 401 4.38 -2.43 20.61
CA ASN A 401 5.73 -2.71 21.03
C ASN A 401 6.20 -1.59 21.97
N THR A 402 6.88 -1.97 23.05
CA THR A 402 7.33 -1.04 24.08
C THR A 402 8.75 -0.49 23.85
N ALA A 403 9.47 -0.95 22.84
CA ALA A 403 10.90 -0.70 22.69
C ALA A 403 11.20 0.71 22.16
N SER A 404 10.55 1.17 21.08
CA SER A 404 10.85 2.47 20.48
C SER A 404 9.71 2.94 19.57
N PHE A 405 9.68 4.25 19.25
CA PHE A 405 8.78 4.78 18.23
C PHE A 405 9.12 4.27 16.82
N LYS A 406 10.35 3.83 16.60
CA LYS A 406 10.78 3.16 15.37
C LYS A 406 10.14 1.79 15.20
N ASP A 407 9.65 1.25 16.28
CA ASP A 407 9.03 -0.07 16.34
C ASP A 407 7.50 -0.02 16.12
N LEU A 408 6.93 1.14 15.84
CA LEU A 408 5.55 1.33 15.42
C LEU A 408 5.46 1.43 13.91
#